data_f2a4792fcbf590a2249cf7d92b1ceacb
#
_entry.id   f2a4792fcbf590a2249cf7d92b1ceacb
#
_cell.length_a   1.000
_cell.length_b   1.000
_cell.length_c   1.000
_cell.angle_alpha   90.00
_cell.angle_beta   90.00
_cell.angle_gamma   90.00
#
_symmetry.space_group_name_H-M   'P 1'
#
loop_
_entity.id
_entity.type
_entity.pdbx_description
1 polymer ?
#
loop_
_entity_poly.entity_id
_entity_poly.type
_entity_poly.pdbx_seq_one_letter_code
_entity_poly.pdbx_strand_id
1 'polypeptide(L)'
;MCGIVGYIGEKDAQDFLLQGLKRLEYRGYDSAGVVTLDHKNHPTLLRAVGKIKSLEEKIKNHRTSDHIGIGHTRWATHGNPSERNAHPHQAGSIYLVHNGIIENYKALKEQLKDYEFKSDTDTEVLAALIDSFYQAGKTSLEDAVSQALKLVEGTFGIAVLSVLDPDHLVVARCGSPLVIGVGETETLVASDASALVGYTQKAIYLNDGEVAVLSKNSVDVKTLDLKPVSAKVEEILTDLSAIQKGGYDHFLLKEIMEQPNSLTETLRGRINQAEHTVHLGGPNLSAKELKSIRHLIMVGCGTAYYAAKTAAYLFEQFLPDVTIDPVIASEYRYRHAYIPENSVALIISQSGETADTLACLLAIKAQGTKTIGIVNAIGSTIAREVDGGTYVHAGPEISVASTKAFTSQVAALLMFGLTIAEAKGVSPRALTPVIDELAKLPEEIAKILKASNQEIEQLAKKFASYDHAIYLGRDTNFPIALEGALKLKEISYIDANAYPTGELKHGPIALIDDRFFEVVMLQSGFLYEKSISGIQEVLARGGHVVIFTDIDVDLPVDAVVRIKTDFKILTPILFNLLNQLFAYHVAVAKGNNVDQPRNLAKSVTVE
;
A
#
# COMPACT_ATOMS: atom_id res chain seq x y z
N MET A 1 -1.41 9.84 -1.64
CA MET A 1 -1.61 10.02 -0.18
C MET A 1 -0.60 11.01 0.36
N CYS A 2 -0.97 11.80 1.37
CA CYS A 2 -0.08 12.80 1.97
C CYS A 2 0.68 12.22 3.17
N GLY A 3 1.78 12.87 3.60
CA GLY A 3 2.52 12.53 4.81
C GLY A 3 2.44 13.65 5.84
N ILE A 4 2.06 13.32 7.08
CA ILE A 4 2.09 14.24 8.22
C ILE A 4 3.24 13.88 9.14
N VAL A 5 3.91 14.89 9.67
CA VAL A 5 4.85 14.80 10.79
C VAL A 5 4.59 15.94 11.77
N GLY A 6 4.82 15.70 13.06
CA GLY A 6 4.76 16.70 14.11
C GLY A 6 5.77 16.40 15.20
N TYR A 7 6.26 17.43 15.85
CA TYR A 7 7.28 17.34 16.89
C TYR A 7 7.00 18.34 18.02
N ILE A 8 7.19 17.90 19.23
CA ILE A 8 7.31 18.75 20.41
C ILE A 8 8.33 18.14 21.37
N GLY A 9 9.39 18.89 21.73
CA GLY A 9 10.45 18.35 22.56
C GLY A 9 11.63 19.29 22.79
N GLU A 10 12.77 18.72 23.19
CA GLU A 10 14.00 19.47 23.50
C GLU A 10 14.93 19.65 22.31
N LYS A 11 14.79 18.81 21.29
CA LYS A 11 15.66 18.86 20.10
C LYS A 11 15.08 19.84 19.07
N ASP A 12 15.87 20.11 18.03
CA ASP A 12 15.44 20.96 16.92
C ASP A 12 14.29 20.29 16.14
N ALA A 13 13.12 20.92 16.14
CA ALA A 13 11.94 20.45 15.44
C ALA A 13 12.16 20.35 13.92
N GLN A 14 12.90 21.30 13.30
CA GLN A 14 13.16 21.30 11.86
C GLN A 14 13.89 20.05 11.40
N ASP A 15 14.82 19.51 12.22
CA ASP A 15 15.57 18.30 11.88
C ASP A 15 14.65 17.06 11.85
N PHE A 16 13.82 16.89 12.87
CA PHE A 16 12.86 15.78 12.88
C PHE A 16 11.86 15.89 11.74
N LEU A 17 11.25 17.10 11.56
CA LEU A 17 10.24 17.30 10.52
C LEU A 17 10.82 16.99 9.14
N LEU A 18 12.01 17.50 8.82
CA LEU A 18 12.65 17.24 7.52
C LEU A 18 12.96 15.76 7.31
N GLN A 19 13.53 15.07 8.32
CA GLN A 19 13.84 13.64 8.19
C GLN A 19 12.58 12.78 8.12
N GLY A 20 11.57 13.09 8.92
CA GLY A 20 10.28 12.43 8.88
C GLY A 20 9.59 12.58 7.52
N LEU A 21 9.56 13.81 6.98
CA LEU A 21 8.99 14.07 5.66
C LEU A 21 9.77 13.35 4.54
N LYS A 22 11.10 13.28 4.61
CA LYS A 22 11.91 12.49 3.66
C LYS A 22 11.52 11.01 3.66
N ARG A 23 11.23 10.45 4.83
CA ARG A 23 10.77 9.06 4.96
C ARG A 23 9.34 8.86 4.46
N LEU A 24 8.52 9.92 4.43
CA LEU A 24 7.15 9.91 3.95
C LEU A 24 6.98 10.42 2.51
N GLU A 25 8.08 10.81 1.82
CA GLU A 25 8.01 11.36 0.47
C GLU A 25 7.34 10.42 -0.54
N TYR A 26 7.45 9.11 -0.34
CA TYR A 26 6.76 8.10 -1.16
C TYR A 26 5.22 8.20 -1.11
N ARG A 27 4.68 8.89 -0.09
CA ARG A 27 3.24 9.10 0.08
C ARG A 27 2.71 10.32 -0.68
N GLY A 28 3.57 11.33 -0.94
CA GLY A 28 3.18 12.54 -1.67
C GLY A 28 4.40 13.41 -1.96
N TYR A 29 4.48 13.98 -3.13
CA TYR A 29 5.64 14.72 -3.61
C TYR A 29 5.29 15.91 -4.53
N ASP A 30 4.03 16.36 -4.55
CA ASP A 30 3.59 17.51 -5.35
C ASP A 30 3.96 18.84 -4.73
N SER A 31 3.95 18.88 -3.40
CA SER A 31 4.45 20.00 -2.60
C SER A 31 4.72 19.55 -1.17
N ALA A 32 5.50 20.33 -0.44
CA ALA A 32 5.80 20.08 0.96
C ALA A 32 5.91 21.37 1.73
N GLY A 33 5.75 21.32 3.06
CA GLY A 33 5.99 22.45 3.92
C GLY A 33 6.05 22.08 5.38
N VAL A 34 6.59 23.01 6.15
CA VAL A 34 6.71 22.94 7.61
C VAL A 34 6.34 24.27 8.23
N VAL A 35 5.83 24.23 9.44
CA VAL A 35 5.78 25.38 10.33
C VAL A 35 6.37 24.97 11.67
N THR A 36 7.23 25.85 12.22
CA THR A 36 7.86 25.67 13.52
C THR A 36 7.73 26.94 14.35
N LEU A 37 7.77 26.82 15.68
CA LEU A 37 7.83 27.95 16.58
C LEU A 37 9.18 27.98 17.29
N ASP A 38 9.79 29.17 17.35
CA ASP A 38 10.97 29.41 18.16
C ASP A 38 10.61 29.53 19.67
N HIS A 39 11.61 29.64 20.53
CA HIS A 39 11.41 29.80 21.97
C HIS A 39 10.73 31.12 22.37
N LYS A 40 10.46 32.01 21.42
CA LYS A 40 9.68 33.24 21.60
C LYS A 40 8.32 33.15 20.94
N ASN A 41 7.94 31.96 20.49
CA ASN A 41 6.68 31.62 19.81
C ASN A 41 6.49 32.34 18.45
N HIS A 42 7.60 32.74 17.80
CA HIS A 42 7.52 33.28 16.45
C HIS A 42 7.42 32.13 15.45
N PRO A 43 6.43 32.14 14.55
CA PRO A 43 6.27 31.08 13.57
C PRO A 43 7.20 31.26 12.38
N THR A 44 7.85 30.18 11.95
CA THR A 44 8.57 30.07 10.67
C THR A 44 7.80 29.09 9.78
N LEU A 45 7.11 29.63 8.76
CA LEU A 45 6.34 28.84 7.79
C LEU A 45 7.10 28.77 6.47
N LEU A 46 7.52 27.58 6.06
CA LEU A 46 8.23 27.31 4.81
C LEU A 46 7.44 26.31 3.97
N ARG A 47 7.20 26.66 2.69
CA ARG A 47 6.51 25.80 1.72
C ARG A 47 7.30 25.75 0.42
N ALA A 48 7.21 24.61 -0.28
CA ALA A 48 7.85 24.42 -1.58
C ALA A 48 6.98 23.53 -2.48
N VAL A 49 6.99 23.81 -3.79
CA VAL A 49 6.41 22.95 -4.81
C VAL A 49 7.41 21.88 -5.20
N GLY A 50 6.95 20.66 -5.46
CA GLY A 50 7.75 19.52 -5.84
C GLY A 50 8.30 18.72 -4.64
N LYS A 51 9.38 18.01 -4.87
CA LYS A 51 9.98 17.07 -3.89
C LYS A 51 10.54 17.74 -2.66
N ILE A 52 10.72 16.98 -1.59
CA ILE A 52 11.27 17.44 -0.29
C ILE A 52 12.61 18.16 -0.43
N LYS A 53 13.40 17.85 -1.46
CA LYS A 53 14.67 18.55 -1.73
C LYS A 53 14.48 20.07 -1.85
N SER A 54 13.40 20.53 -2.49
CA SER A 54 13.11 21.96 -2.62
C SER A 54 12.79 22.62 -1.26
N LEU A 55 12.10 21.90 -0.38
CA LEU A 55 11.83 22.36 0.99
C LEU A 55 13.12 22.34 1.83
N GLU A 56 13.96 21.32 1.69
CA GLU A 56 15.26 21.23 2.38
C GLU A 56 16.16 22.44 2.08
N GLU A 57 16.22 22.89 0.83
CA GLU A 57 16.98 24.08 0.43
C GLU A 57 16.44 25.34 1.12
N LYS A 58 15.11 25.49 1.24
CA LYS A 58 14.49 26.59 1.99
C LYS A 58 14.81 26.53 3.48
N ILE A 59 14.72 25.36 4.11
CA ILE A 59 15.04 25.15 5.52
C ILE A 59 16.52 25.51 5.80
N LYS A 60 17.46 25.08 4.95
CA LYS A 60 18.89 25.42 5.10
C LYS A 60 19.14 26.92 5.15
N ASN A 61 18.37 27.72 4.41
CA ASN A 61 18.49 29.18 4.36
C ASN A 61 17.74 29.90 5.51
N HIS A 62 16.88 29.16 6.26
CA HIS A 62 16.05 29.73 7.34
C HIS A 62 16.14 28.83 8.59
N ARG A 63 17.36 28.45 8.96
CA ARG A 63 17.59 27.62 10.16
C ARG A 63 17.24 28.40 11.42
N THR A 64 16.38 27.80 12.24
CA THR A 64 15.97 28.30 13.54
C THR A 64 16.13 27.19 14.58
N SER A 65 16.25 27.54 15.85
CA SER A 65 16.25 26.56 16.95
C SER A 65 14.85 26.48 17.50
N ASP A 66 14.06 25.56 16.97
CA ASP A 66 12.62 25.45 17.24
C ASP A 66 12.33 24.19 18.04
N HIS A 67 11.39 24.29 19.00
CA HIS A 67 11.06 23.20 19.91
C HIS A 67 9.74 22.48 19.58
N ILE A 68 8.93 23.07 18.72
CA ILE A 68 7.65 22.53 18.28
C ILE A 68 7.41 22.83 16.80
N GLY A 69 6.76 21.93 16.09
CA GLY A 69 6.36 22.16 14.71
C GLY A 69 5.55 21.01 14.10
N ILE A 70 4.96 21.32 12.95
CA ILE A 70 4.25 20.37 12.10
C ILE A 70 4.69 20.48 10.66
N GLY A 71 4.63 19.38 9.93
CA GLY A 71 5.06 19.32 8.54
C GLY A 71 4.23 18.35 7.72
N HIS A 72 4.27 18.55 6.39
CA HIS A 72 3.43 17.82 5.47
C HIS A 72 4.09 17.61 4.11
N THR A 73 3.87 16.44 3.50
CA THR A 73 4.06 16.19 2.07
C THR A 73 2.70 15.99 1.42
N ARG A 74 2.44 16.71 0.33
CA ARG A 74 1.13 16.77 -0.29
C ARG A 74 1.07 15.94 -1.57
N TRP A 75 0.00 15.17 -1.69
CA TRP A 75 -0.57 14.67 -2.93
C TRP A 75 -1.84 15.49 -3.22
N ALA A 76 -1.86 16.23 -4.32
CA ALA A 76 -2.92 17.19 -4.59
C ALA A 76 -4.25 16.51 -4.91
N THR A 77 -5.27 16.71 -4.07
CA THR A 77 -6.67 16.32 -4.31
C THR A 77 -7.53 17.54 -4.66
N HIS A 78 -7.37 18.65 -3.92
CA HIS A 78 -8.06 19.93 -4.12
C HIS A 78 -7.06 21.06 -4.39
N GLY A 79 -7.20 21.77 -5.52
CA GLY A 79 -6.30 22.84 -5.93
C GLY A 79 -4.96 22.34 -6.51
N ASN A 80 -4.47 23.03 -7.54
CA ASN A 80 -3.22 22.68 -8.22
C ASN A 80 -2.00 22.75 -7.29
N PRO A 81 -0.92 21.99 -7.57
CA PRO A 81 0.35 22.13 -6.86
C PRO A 81 0.88 23.56 -6.94
N SER A 82 0.93 24.25 -5.80
CA SER A 82 1.42 25.62 -5.66
C SER A 82 1.81 25.87 -4.21
N GLU A 83 2.65 26.87 -3.93
CA GLU A 83 3.02 27.21 -2.54
C GLU A 83 1.80 27.64 -1.70
N ARG A 84 0.82 28.32 -2.32
CA ARG A 84 -0.40 28.74 -1.62
C ARG A 84 -1.29 27.57 -1.21
N ASN A 85 -1.29 26.48 -1.99
CA ASN A 85 -2.06 25.26 -1.73
C ASN A 85 -1.26 24.19 -0.97
N ALA A 86 0.03 24.44 -0.69
CA ALA A 86 0.86 23.56 0.13
C ALA A 86 0.55 23.73 1.61
N HIS A 87 0.53 22.62 2.36
CA HIS A 87 0.41 22.65 3.81
C HIS A 87 1.75 23.02 4.49
N PRO A 88 1.74 23.49 5.74
CA PRO A 88 0.61 23.81 6.61
C PRO A 88 -0.21 25.02 6.13
N HIS A 89 -1.55 24.99 6.37
CA HIS A 89 -2.42 26.16 6.20
C HIS A 89 -2.52 26.97 7.48
N GLN A 90 -2.67 28.29 7.35
CA GLN A 90 -2.82 29.21 8.46
C GLN A 90 -4.16 29.90 8.44
N ALA A 91 -4.83 29.96 9.59
CA ALA A 91 -5.99 30.81 9.84
C ALA A 91 -5.83 31.43 11.22
N GLY A 92 -5.82 32.77 11.31
CA GLY A 92 -5.57 33.47 12.58
C GLY A 92 -4.31 32.97 13.26
N SER A 93 -4.47 32.44 14.49
CA SER A 93 -3.40 31.89 15.31
C SER A 93 -3.11 30.40 15.04
N ILE A 94 -3.91 29.75 14.20
CA ILE A 94 -3.90 28.31 13.95
C ILE A 94 -3.05 27.97 12.72
N TYR A 95 -2.24 26.92 12.84
CA TYR A 95 -1.57 26.23 11.74
C TYR A 95 -2.04 24.78 11.70
N LEU A 96 -2.39 24.29 10.50
CA LEU A 96 -3.00 22.98 10.32
C LEU A 96 -2.35 22.22 9.16
N VAL A 97 -2.07 20.94 9.40
CA VAL A 97 -1.81 19.96 8.35
C VAL A 97 -2.90 18.90 8.36
N HIS A 98 -3.27 18.40 7.17
CA HIS A 98 -4.41 17.52 6.99
C HIS A 98 -4.16 16.48 5.92
N ASN A 99 -4.46 15.24 6.23
CA ASN A 99 -4.62 14.11 5.32
C ASN A 99 -6.10 13.72 5.31
N GLY A 100 -6.72 13.65 4.16
CA GLY A 100 -8.13 13.31 4.01
C GLY A 100 -8.85 14.23 3.04
N ILE A 101 -10.17 14.19 3.10
CA ILE A 101 -11.08 15.06 2.32
C ILE A 101 -12.22 15.51 3.25
N ILE A 102 -12.47 16.81 3.31
CA ILE A 102 -13.64 17.39 3.97
C ILE A 102 -14.75 17.53 2.92
N GLU A 103 -15.65 16.57 2.89
CA GLU A 103 -16.68 16.49 1.82
C GLU A 103 -17.63 17.68 1.84
N ASN A 104 -18.02 18.14 3.02
CA ASN A 104 -18.92 19.27 3.19
C ASN A 104 -18.20 20.64 3.26
N TYR A 105 -16.91 20.75 2.81
CA TYR A 105 -16.13 21.98 2.93
C TYR A 105 -16.79 23.21 2.28
N LYS A 106 -17.59 23.05 1.21
CA LYS A 106 -18.31 24.16 0.56
C LYS A 106 -19.35 24.76 1.49
N ALA A 107 -20.15 23.93 2.18
CA ALA A 107 -21.14 24.38 3.14
C ALA A 107 -20.50 25.04 4.36
N LEU A 108 -19.37 24.49 4.85
CA LEU A 108 -18.60 25.12 5.94
C LEU A 108 -18.00 26.47 5.52
N LYS A 109 -17.51 26.56 4.28
CA LYS A 109 -16.97 27.80 3.72
C LYS A 109 -18.04 28.91 3.65
N GLU A 110 -19.28 28.57 3.32
CA GLU A 110 -20.42 29.52 3.32
C GLU A 110 -20.78 30.04 4.70
N GLN A 111 -20.47 29.31 5.76
CA GLN A 111 -20.67 29.76 7.15
C GLN A 111 -19.60 30.76 7.60
N LEU A 112 -18.40 30.71 7.00
CA LEU A 112 -17.23 31.53 7.32
C LEU A 112 -17.12 32.77 6.42
N LYS A 113 -18.22 33.52 6.25
CA LYS A 113 -18.34 34.64 5.28
C LYS A 113 -17.35 35.79 5.49
N ASP A 114 -16.90 35.98 6.73
CA ASP A 114 -15.99 37.07 7.10
C ASP A 114 -14.51 36.68 6.97
N TYR A 115 -14.22 35.40 6.59
CA TYR A 115 -12.87 34.92 6.42
C TYR A 115 -12.44 35.00 4.92
N GLU A 116 -11.29 35.63 4.67
CA GLU A 116 -10.70 35.72 3.33
C GLU A 116 -9.78 34.51 3.06
N PHE A 117 -10.27 33.56 2.27
CA PHE A 117 -9.54 32.34 1.91
C PHE A 117 -8.39 32.65 0.92
N LYS A 118 -7.20 32.15 1.26
CA LYS A 118 -5.97 32.35 0.47
C LYS A 118 -5.62 31.17 -0.43
N SER A 119 -6.20 29.99 -0.18
CA SER A 119 -5.97 28.77 -0.95
C SER A 119 -7.26 28.20 -1.53
N ASP A 120 -7.12 27.17 -2.37
CA ASP A 120 -8.23 26.46 -2.99
C ASP A 120 -8.54 25.14 -2.21
N THR A 121 -7.93 24.93 -1.01
CA THR A 121 -7.99 23.67 -0.30
C THR A 121 -9.14 23.63 0.71
N ASP A 122 -9.71 22.47 0.91
CA ASP A 122 -10.62 22.14 1.99
C ASP A 122 -9.96 22.28 3.38
N THR A 123 -8.66 22.07 3.46
CA THR A 123 -7.87 22.19 4.69
C THR A 123 -7.84 23.60 5.25
N GLU A 124 -7.76 24.64 4.41
CA GLU A 124 -7.83 26.01 4.90
C GLU A 124 -9.21 26.32 5.48
N VAL A 125 -10.26 25.73 4.92
CA VAL A 125 -11.63 25.86 5.49
C VAL A 125 -11.69 25.26 6.88
N LEU A 126 -11.07 24.09 7.08
CA LEU A 126 -10.99 23.48 8.42
C LEU A 126 -10.16 24.32 9.40
N ALA A 127 -9.02 24.87 8.95
CA ALA A 127 -8.21 25.76 9.78
C ALA A 127 -8.99 27.00 10.24
N ALA A 128 -9.72 27.63 9.31
CA ALA A 128 -10.56 28.79 9.61
C ALA A 128 -11.74 28.44 10.52
N LEU A 129 -12.31 27.23 10.37
CA LEU A 129 -13.38 26.75 11.26
C LEU A 129 -12.86 26.54 12.69
N ILE A 130 -11.67 25.93 12.85
CA ILE A 130 -11.04 25.78 14.17
C ILE A 130 -10.75 27.15 14.80
N ASP A 131 -10.17 28.08 14.04
CA ASP A 131 -9.88 29.44 14.53
C ASP A 131 -11.14 30.19 14.97
N SER A 132 -12.28 29.98 14.30
CA SER A 132 -13.55 30.58 14.66
C SER A 132 -14.09 30.13 16.03
N PHE A 133 -13.75 28.91 16.46
CA PHE A 133 -14.08 28.39 17.80
C PHE A 133 -13.00 28.70 18.83
N TYR A 134 -11.76 28.96 18.40
CA TYR A 134 -10.64 29.17 19.30
C TYR A 134 -10.58 30.60 19.81
N GLN A 135 -10.85 30.76 21.10
CA GLN A 135 -10.76 32.04 21.81
C GLN A 135 -9.73 31.88 22.94
N ALA A 136 -8.53 32.40 22.75
CA ALA A 136 -7.46 32.28 23.74
C ALA A 136 -7.91 32.71 25.14
N GLY A 137 -7.65 31.87 26.12
CA GLY A 137 -8.04 32.08 27.52
C GLY A 137 -9.52 31.80 27.84
N LYS A 138 -10.35 31.45 26.84
CA LYS A 138 -11.77 31.07 27.06
C LYS A 138 -12.06 29.65 26.56
N THR A 139 -11.48 29.26 25.42
CA THR A 139 -11.65 27.93 24.83
C THR A 139 -10.27 27.32 24.69
N SER A 140 -10.08 26.07 25.10
CA SER A 140 -8.82 25.35 24.85
C SER A 140 -8.67 25.04 23.36
N LEU A 141 -7.45 24.82 22.89
CA LEU A 141 -7.20 24.40 21.48
C LEU A 141 -7.89 23.06 21.19
N GLU A 142 -7.88 22.13 22.16
CA GLU A 142 -8.56 20.84 22.07
C GLU A 142 -10.07 21.00 21.89
N ASP A 143 -10.71 21.88 22.70
CA ASP A 143 -12.14 22.15 22.60
C ASP A 143 -12.53 22.73 21.25
N ALA A 144 -11.73 23.68 20.72
CA ALA A 144 -11.96 24.30 19.43
C ALA A 144 -11.84 23.28 18.29
N VAL A 145 -10.81 22.44 18.32
CA VAL A 145 -10.64 21.34 17.37
C VAL A 145 -11.81 20.36 17.44
N SER A 146 -12.20 19.94 18.64
CA SER A 146 -13.32 19.02 18.83
C SER A 146 -14.64 19.59 18.30
N GLN A 147 -14.95 20.87 18.59
CA GLN A 147 -16.16 21.54 18.11
C GLN A 147 -16.17 21.62 16.56
N ALA A 148 -15.03 21.97 15.96
CA ALA A 148 -14.90 22.04 14.50
C ALA A 148 -15.10 20.66 13.85
N LEU A 149 -14.46 19.62 14.37
CA LEU A 149 -14.51 18.28 13.79
C LEU A 149 -15.89 17.62 13.89
N LYS A 150 -16.73 18.01 14.85
CA LYS A 150 -18.13 17.54 14.92
C LYS A 150 -19.01 18.06 13.78
N LEU A 151 -18.59 19.11 13.09
CA LEU A 151 -19.29 19.68 11.93
C LEU A 151 -18.76 19.15 10.60
N VAL A 152 -17.65 18.42 10.63
CA VAL A 152 -16.98 17.89 9.44
C VAL A 152 -17.62 16.58 9.00
N GLU A 153 -17.91 16.47 7.72
CA GLU A 153 -18.22 15.22 7.03
C GLU A 153 -17.03 14.84 6.16
N GLY A 154 -16.60 13.56 6.24
CA GLY A 154 -15.47 13.06 5.46
C GLY A 154 -14.35 12.43 6.31
N THR A 155 -13.15 12.38 5.77
CA THR A 155 -12.01 11.75 6.42
C THR A 155 -10.95 12.78 6.81
N PHE A 156 -10.32 12.57 7.96
CA PHE A 156 -9.24 13.43 8.40
C PHE A 156 -8.21 12.71 9.28
N GLY A 157 -6.94 13.06 9.05
CA GLY A 157 -5.85 12.92 10.01
C GLY A 157 -5.20 14.28 10.10
N ILE A 158 -5.24 14.93 11.24
CA ILE A 158 -4.79 16.31 11.40
C ILE A 158 -3.75 16.47 12.51
N ALA A 159 -2.86 17.46 12.32
CA ALA A 159 -2.08 18.03 13.41
C ALA A 159 -2.23 19.56 13.40
N VAL A 160 -2.52 20.09 14.56
CA VAL A 160 -2.86 21.50 14.80
C VAL A 160 -1.85 22.11 15.76
N LEU A 161 -1.32 23.27 15.40
CA LEU A 161 -0.41 24.08 16.18
C LEU A 161 -0.98 25.50 16.32
N SER A 162 -0.92 26.09 17.51
CA SER A 162 -1.30 27.50 17.72
C SER A 162 -0.14 28.30 18.31
N VAL A 163 0.08 29.51 17.81
CA VAL A 163 1.04 30.46 18.42
C VAL A 163 0.60 30.97 19.80
N LEU A 164 -0.67 30.79 20.14
CA LEU A 164 -1.23 31.17 21.44
C LEU A 164 -1.22 30.01 22.47
N ASP A 165 -0.89 28.80 22.01
CA ASP A 165 -0.68 27.62 22.84
C ASP A 165 0.56 26.84 22.36
N PRO A 166 1.78 27.39 22.60
CA PRO A 166 3.01 26.89 22.02
C PRO A 166 3.55 25.62 22.70
N ASP A 167 2.94 25.19 23.79
CA ASP A 167 3.36 24.01 24.56
C ASP A 167 2.59 22.75 24.20
N HIS A 168 1.63 22.86 23.28
CA HIS A 168 0.80 21.73 22.87
C HIS A 168 0.65 21.60 21.35
N LEU A 169 0.58 20.35 20.91
CA LEU A 169 0.02 19.96 19.60
C LEU A 169 -1.31 19.25 19.84
N VAL A 170 -2.32 19.57 19.04
CA VAL A 170 -3.57 18.81 19.04
C VAL A 170 -3.65 18.00 17.76
N VAL A 171 -3.88 16.70 17.88
CA VAL A 171 -4.01 15.78 16.76
C VAL A 171 -5.33 15.04 16.83
N ALA A 172 -5.91 14.73 15.68
CA ALA A 172 -7.17 13.98 15.64
C ALA A 172 -7.24 13.12 14.38
N ARG A 173 -8.05 12.06 14.44
CA ARG A 173 -8.17 11.09 13.36
C ARG A 173 -9.62 10.67 13.12
N CYS A 174 -9.96 10.52 11.82
CA CYS A 174 -11.10 9.78 11.31
C CYS A 174 -10.79 9.32 9.87
N GLY A 175 -10.68 8.02 9.62
CA GLY A 175 -10.40 7.44 8.31
C GLY A 175 -8.96 7.55 7.81
N SER A 176 -8.21 8.61 8.15
CA SER A 176 -6.81 8.78 7.75
C SER A 176 -5.84 8.40 8.87
N PRO A 177 -4.80 7.57 8.63
CA PRO A 177 -3.94 7.06 9.70
C PRO A 177 -3.13 8.17 10.38
N LEU A 178 -3.01 8.06 11.72
CA LEU A 178 -2.15 8.91 12.52
C LEU A 178 -1.60 8.12 13.72
N VAL A 179 -0.31 8.26 13.98
CA VAL A 179 0.42 7.58 15.04
C VAL A 179 1.24 8.59 15.85
N ILE A 180 1.24 8.42 17.16
CA ILE A 180 1.98 9.24 18.11
C ILE A 180 3.17 8.44 18.60
N GLY A 181 4.37 8.96 18.43
CA GLY A 181 5.60 8.40 18.98
C GLY A 181 5.86 8.96 20.39
N VAL A 182 6.11 8.08 21.35
CA VAL A 182 6.38 8.47 22.75
C VAL A 182 7.87 8.34 23.00
N GLY A 183 8.57 9.48 23.09
CA GLY A 183 9.98 9.57 23.50
C GLY A 183 10.15 9.82 25.00
N GLU A 184 11.41 10.01 25.43
CA GLU A 184 11.72 10.34 26.83
C GLU A 184 11.52 11.82 27.14
N THR A 185 11.94 12.71 26.22
CA THR A 185 11.86 14.18 26.35
C THR A 185 11.20 14.82 25.13
N GLU A 186 10.47 14.04 24.36
CA GLU A 186 9.86 14.47 23.10
C GLU A 186 8.63 13.63 22.77
N THR A 187 7.64 14.24 22.16
CA THR A 187 6.47 13.56 21.58
C THR A 187 6.44 13.86 20.10
N LEU A 188 6.20 12.82 19.33
CA LEU A 188 6.30 12.80 17.87
C LEU A 188 4.94 12.48 17.27
N VAL A 189 4.67 12.97 16.08
CA VAL A 189 3.47 12.60 15.31
C VAL A 189 3.89 12.18 13.92
N ALA A 190 3.24 11.16 13.38
CA ALA A 190 3.39 10.79 11.98
C ALA A 190 2.12 10.15 11.42
N SER A 191 1.91 10.27 10.13
CA SER A 191 0.88 9.50 9.44
C SER A 191 1.30 8.05 9.13
N ASP A 192 2.56 7.69 9.43
CA ASP A 192 3.12 6.35 9.26
C ASP A 192 4.28 6.15 10.24
N ALA A 193 4.31 5.00 10.92
CA ALA A 193 5.33 4.70 11.92
C ALA A 193 6.77 4.71 11.38
N SER A 194 6.98 4.55 10.06
CA SER A 194 8.31 4.61 9.44
C SER A 194 9.01 5.95 9.67
N ALA A 195 8.26 7.05 9.82
CA ALA A 195 8.84 8.36 10.15
C ALA A 195 9.41 8.42 11.57
N LEU A 196 8.89 7.59 12.49
CA LEU A 196 9.28 7.56 13.92
C LEU A 196 10.49 6.66 14.19
N VAL A 197 10.82 5.75 13.27
CA VAL A 197 11.92 4.80 13.42
C VAL A 197 13.25 5.51 13.70
N GLY A 198 13.98 5.07 14.73
CA GLY A 198 15.25 5.67 15.15
C GLY A 198 15.10 6.87 16.09
N TYR A 199 13.86 7.33 16.35
CA TYR A 199 13.57 8.33 17.38
C TYR A 199 12.92 7.69 18.61
N THR A 200 11.97 6.79 18.40
CA THR A 200 11.32 6.01 19.46
C THR A 200 10.92 4.63 18.96
N GLN A 201 10.79 3.68 19.91
CA GLN A 201 10.20 2.37 19.66
C GLN A 201 8.79 2.24 20.24
N LYS A 202 8.24 3.31 20.84
CA LYS A 202 6.93 3.32 21.49
C LYS A 202 5.96 4.17 20.69
N ALA A 203 4.82 3.60 20.32
CA ALA A 203 3.79 4.29 19.56
C ALA A 203 2.39 4.10 20.14
N ILE A 204 1.56 5.12 19.96
CA ILE A 204 0.12 5.08 20.19
C ILE A 204 -0.56 5.28 18.83
N TYR A 205 -1.34 4.30 18.40
CA TYR A 205 -2.15 4.41 17.18
C TYR A 205 -3.53 4.93 17.56
N LEU A 206 -3.87 6.13 17.09
CA LEU A 206 -5.20 6.69 17.32
C LEU A 206 -6.27 5.87 16.59
N ASN A 207 -7.44 5.74 17.19
CA ASN A 207 -8.63 5.22 16.55
C ASN A 207 -9.47 6.33 15.92
N ASP A 208 -10.40 5.97 15.05
CA ASP A 208 -11.30 6.94 14.44
C ASP A 208 -12.20 7.60 15.51
N GLY A 209 -12.33 8.92 15.41
CA GLY A 209 -13.05 9.72 16.40
C GLY A 209 -12.27 10.02 17.68
N GLU A 210 -10.96 9.77 17.70
CA GLU A 210 -10.09 10.17 18.81
C GLU A 210 -9.36 11.48 18.50
N VAL A 211 -9.18 12.28 19.56
CA VAL A 211 -8.37 13.50 19.62
C VAL A 211 -7.33 13.35 20.72
N ALA A 212 -6.11 13.83 20.49
CA ALA A 212 -5.07 13.81 21.51
C ALA A 212 -4.40 15.17 21.66
N VAL A 213 -4.14 15.55 22.91
CA VAL A 213 -3.29 16.70 23.27
C VAL A 213 -1.90 16.16 23.60
N LEU A 214 -0.92 16.69 22.91
CA LEU A 214 0.49 16.28 23.04
C LEU A 214 1.28 17.42 23.66
N SER A 215 2.00 17.11 24.72
CA SER A 215 3.06 17.97 25.24
C SER A 215 4.40 17.26 25.10
N LYS A 216 5.47 17.94 25.46
CA LYS A 216 6.83 17.37 25.47
C LYS A 216 6.91 16.01 26.18
N ASN A 217 6.15 15.80 27.27
CA ASN A 217 6.29 14.64 28.14
C ASN A 217 4.95 13.88 28.37
N SER A 218 3.87 14.28 27.70
CA SER A 218 2.56 13.67 27.92
C SER A 218 1.74 13.56 26.64
N VAL A 219 0.92 12.53 26.62
CA VAL A 219 -0.09 12.28 25.59
C VAL A 219 -1.42 12.04 26.31
N ASP A 220 -2.40 12.90 26.08
CA ASP A 220 -3.76 12.78 26.62
C ASP A 220 -4.74 12.50 25.49
N VAL A 221 -5.27 11.28 25.45
CA VAL A 221 -6.18 10.82 24.39
C VAL A 221 -7.62 10.83 24.88
N LYS A 222 -8.51 11.38 24.05
CA LYS A 222 -9.94 11.49 24.31
C LYS A 222 -10.76 11.18 23.06
N THR A 223 -12.03 10.93 23.23
CA THR A 223 -12.98 10.94 22.10
C THR A 223 -13.24 12.39 21.66
N LEU A 224 -13.89 12.58 20.49
CA LEU A 224 -14.37 13.92 20.06
C LEU A 224 -15.38 14.54 21.04
N ASP A 225 -15.97 13.75 21.96
CA ASP A 225 -16.77 14.29 23.08
C ASP A 225 -15.93 14.60 24.32
N LEU A 226 -14.61 14.62 24.18
CA LEU A 226 -13.63 14.90 25.24
C LEU A 226 -13.69 13.93 26.43
N LYS A 227 -14.19 12.70 26.23
CA LYS A 227 -14.15 11.63 27.21
C LYS A 227 -12.78 10.96 27.18
N PRO A 228 -12.11 10.80 28.35
CA PRO A 228 -10.81 10.17 28.41
C PRO A 228 -10.80 8.74 27.82
N VAL A 229 -9.75 8.40 27.06
CA VAL A 229 -9.51 7.08 26.49
C VAL A 229 -8.21 6.52 27.03
N SER A 230 -8.21 5.25 27.45
CA SER A 230 -6.98 4.55 27.82
C SER A 230 -6.23 4.14 26.55
N ALA A 231 -5.24 4.94 26.18
CA ALA A 231 -4.43 4.65 25.00
C ALA A 231 -3.45 3.51 25.25
N LYS A 232 -3.36 2.57 24.32
CA LYS A 232 -2.39 1.46 24.36
C LYS A 232 -1.09 1.89 23.70
N VAL A 233 0.01 1.77 24.42
CA VAL A 233 1.36 1.94 23.86
C VAL A 233 1.80 0.62 23.25
N GLU A 234 2.16 0.65 21.98
CA GLU A 234 2.64 -0.50 21.21
C GLU A 234 4.11 -0.31 20.80
N GLU A 235 4.79 -1.41 20.48
CA GLU A 235 6.19 -1.37 20.06
C GLU A 235 6.30 -1.26 18.52
N ILE A 236 7.16 -0.34 18.05
CA ILE A 236 7.51 -0.23 16.63
C ILE A 236 8.60 -1.25 16.31
N LEU A 237 8.25 -2.31 15.59
CA LEU A 237 9.14 -3.42 15.26
C LEU A 237 10.02 -3.19 14.02
N THR A 238 9.89 -2.05 13.36
CA THR A 238 10.63 -1.74 12.12
C THR A 238 12.04 -1.25 12.42
N ASP A 239 13.05 -1.88 11.79
CA ASP A 239 14.46 -1.47 11.87
C ASP A 239 14.77 -0.34 10.86
N LEU A 240 15.73 0.53 11.20
CA LEU A 240 16.22 1.61 10.35
C LEU A 240 16.81 1.10 9.02
N SER A 241 17.48 -0.05 9.03
CA SER A 241 18.04 -0.68 7.83
C SER A 241 16.98 -1.09 6.81
N ALA A 242 15.78 -1.45 7.29
CA ALA A 242 14.68 -1.86 6.43
C ALA A 242 14.14 -0.72 5.55
N ILE A 243 14.28 0.52 5.99
CA ILE A 243 13.83 1.72 5.26
C ILE A 243 14.96 2.44 4.50
N GLN A 244 16.10 1.78 4.29
CA GLN A 244 17.23 2.28 3.49
C GLN A 244 17.41 1.44 2.22
N LYS A 245 18.02 2.02 1.17
CA LYS A 245 18.25 1.30 -0.10
C LYS A 245 19.23 0.14 -0.02
N GLY A 246 20.08 0.08 1.00
CA GLY A 246 20.98 -1.06 1.24
C GLY A 246 21.96 -1.37 0.11
N GLY A 247 22.42 -0.34 -0.64
CA GLY A 247 23.36 -0.49 -1.76
C GLY A 247 22.70 -0.65 -3.14
N TYR A 248 21.38 -0.72 -3.21
CA TYR A 248 20.64 -0.71 -4.48
C TYR A 248 20.42 0.73 -4.98
N ASP A 249 20.36 0.91 -6.31
CA ASP A 249 20.08 2.21 -6.91
C ASP A 249 18.67 2.70 -6.57
N HIS A 250 17.69 1.76 -6.50
CA HIS A 250 16.28 2.04 -6.28
C HIS A 250 15.69 1.11 -5.22
N PHE A 251 14.68 1.61 -4.48
CA PHE A 251 13.89 0.80 -3.55
C PHE A 251 13.18 -0.35 -4.27
N LEU A 252 12.63 -0.10 -5.46
CA LEU A 252 11.92 -1.12 -6.23
C LEU A 252 12.80 -2.34 -6.52
N LEU A 253 14.06 -2.13 -6.95
CA LEU A 253 14.98 -3.24 -7.18
C LEU A 253 15.33 -3.97 -5.88
N LYS A 254 15.60 -3.21 -4.80
CA LYS A 254 15.81 -3.80 -3.47
C LYS A 254 14.65 -4.71 -3.08
N GLU A 255 13.42 -4.22 -3.22
CA GLU A 255 12.19 -4.94 -2.84
C GLU A 255 11.95 -6.18 -3.71
N ILE A 256 12.29 -6.14 -5.00
CA ILE A 256 12.28 -7.31 -5.87
C ILE A 256 13.31 -8.34 -5.38
N MET A 257 14.52 -7.91 -5.07
CA MET A 257 15.63 -8.79 -4.63
C MET A 257 15.47 -9.29 -3.19
N GLU A 258 14.68 -8.62 -2.35
CA GLU A 258 14.37 -9.03 -0.98
C GLU A 258 13.29 -10.11 -0.86
N GLN A 259 12.61 -10.48 -1.93
CA GLN A 259 11.51 -11.45 -1.89
C GLN A 259 11.86 -12.79 -1.22
N PRO A 260 13.06 -13.37 -1.37
CA PRO A 260 13.44 -14.55 -0.62
C PRO A 260 13.35 -14.36 0.89
N ASN A 261 13.83 -13.22 1.39
CA ASN A 261 13.82 -12.90 2.81
C ASN A 261 12.40 -12.62 3.31
N SER A 262 11.62 -11.80 2.58
CA SER A 262 10.24 -11.48 2.95
C SER A 262 9.35 -12.73 2.97
N LEU A 263 9.55 -13.66 2.05
CA LEU A 263 8.85 -14.95 2.07
C LEU A 263 9.28 -15.84 3.23
N THR A 264 10.58 -15.89 3.55
CA THR A 264 11.06 -16.62 4.73
C THR A 264 10.35 -16.14 5.98
N GLU A 265 10.18 -14.81 6.15
CA GLU A 265 9.44 -14.25 7.28
C GLU A 265 7.93 -14.54 7.19
N THR A 266 7.35 -14.51 5.98
CA THR A 266 5.94 -14.87 5.77
C THR A 266 5.66 -16.33 6.16
N LEU A 267 6.58 -17.24 5.87
CA LEU A 267 6.43 -18.69 6.12
C LEU A 267 6.89 -19.12 7.52
N ARG A 268 7.64 -18.27 8.23
CA ARG A 268 8.29 -18.60 9.51
C ARG A 268 7.30 -19.13 10.54
N GLY A 269 7.54 -20.37 11.00
CA GLY A 269 6.71 -21.03 12.02
C GLY A 269 5.29 -21.43 11.56
N ARG A 270 5.00 -21.31 10.26
CA ARG A 270 3.67 -21.61 9.70
C ARG A 270 3.61 -22.88 8.86
N ILE A 271 4.76 -23.39 8.44
CA ILE A 271 4.87 -24.65 7.69
C ILE A 271 5.64 -25.66 8.52
N ASN A 272 5.04 -26.82 8.76
CA ASN A 272 5.72 -28.00 9.29
C ASN A 272 6.10 -28.93 8.12
N GLN A 273 7.35 -28.84 7.67
CA GLN A 273 7.83 -29.65 6.55
C GLN A 273 7.86 -31.16 6.86
N ALA A 274 8.08 -31.55 8.12
CA ALA A 274 8.17 -32.95 8.49
C ALA A 274 6.81 -33.66 8.43
N GLU A 275 5.75 -32.92 8.71
CA GLU A 275 4.37 -33.42 8.71
C GLU A 275 3.58 -33.00 7.45
N HIS A 276 4.18 -32.17 6.59
CA HIS A 276 3.53 -31.52 5.43
C HIS A 276 2.20 -30.86 5.79
N THR A 277 2.21 -30.03 6.85
CA THR A 277 1.05 -29.30 7.35
C THR A 277 1.30 -27.80 7.42
N VAL A 278 0.21 -27.04 7.44
CA VAL A 278 0.22 -25.59 7.57
C VAL A 278 -0.52 -25.18 8.85
N HIS A 279 0.02 -24.23 9.59
CA HIS A 279 -0.62 -23.69 10.79
C HIS A 279 -0.73 -22.17 10.75
N LEU A 280 -1.97 -21.66 10.75
CA LEU A 280 -2.28 -20.23 10.85
C LEU A 280 -3.18 -19.97 12.06
N GLY A 281 -2.60 -19.49 13.17
CA GLY A 281 -3.37 -19.20 14.40
C GLY A 281 -4.17 -17.90 14.34
N GLY A 282 -3.70 -16.91 13.57
CA GLY A 282 -4.26 -15.56 13.54
C GLY A 282 -5.69 -15.42 12.97
N PRO A 283 -6.15 -16.24 12.00
CA PRO A 283 -7.52 -16.19 11.49
C PRO A 283 -8.59 -16.45 12.55
N ASN A 284 -8.24 -17.05 13.68
CA ASN A 284 -9.15 -17.30 14.81
C ASN A 284 -10.44 -18.01 14.39
N LEU A 285 -10.30 -19.03 13.55
CA LEU A 285 -11.39 -19.91 13.10
C LEU A 285 -11.22 -21.29 13.71
N SER A 286 -12.30 -21.83 14.29
CA SER A 286 -12.34 -23.21 14.78
C SER A 286 -12.30 -24.20 13.60
N ALA A 287 -11.89 -25.43 13.85
CA ALA A 287 -11.94 -26.52 12.86
C ALA A 287 -13.35 -26.73 12.29
N LYS A 288 -14.40 -26.51 13.10
CA LYS A 288 -15.80 -26.58 12.65
C LYS A 288 -16.13 -25.46 11.66
N GLU A 289 -15.70 -24.22 11.94
CA GLU A 289 -15.91 -23.08 11.03
C GLU A 289 -15.14 -23.28 9.73
N LEU A 290 -13.84 -23.64 9.78
CA LEU A 290 -13.05 -23.95 8.59
C LEU A 290 -13.73 -25.02 7.70
N LYS A 291 -14.22 -26.11 8.30
CA LYS A 291 -14.91 -27.19 7.59
C LYS A 291 -16.23 -26.73 6.96
N SER A 292 -16.91 -25.76 7.59
CA SER A 292 -18.21 -25.27 7.12
C SER A 292 -18.10 -24.29 5.95
N ILE A 293 -16.92 -23.72 5.66
CA ILE A 293 -16.74 -22.74 4.59
C ILE A 293 -17.18 -23.31 3.24
N ARG A 294 -18.05 -22.58 2.53
CA ARG A 294 -18.55 -22.92 1.19
C ARG A 294 -18.30 -21.80 0.18
N HIS A 295 -18.00 -20.60 0.66
CA HIS A 295 -17.78 -19.45 -0.19
C HIS A 295 -16.69 -18.55 0.41
N LEU A 296 -15.70 -18.18 -0.40
CA LEU A 296 -14.63 -17.23 -0.08
C LEU A 296 -14.79 -16.00 -0.95
N ILE A 297 -15.05 -14.85 -0.33
CA ILE A 297 -15.02 -13.54 -1.00
C ILE A 297 -13.64 -12.93 -0.76
N MET A 298 -12.85 -12.74 -1.82
CA MET A 298 -11.47 -12.27 -1.70
C MET A 298 -11.37 -10.83 -2.19
N VAL A 299 -11.34 -9.88 -1.26
CA VAL A 299 -11.48 -8.43 -1.52
C VAL A 299 -10.12 -7.77 -1.60
N GLY A 300 -9.85 -7.04 -2.67
CA GLY A 300 -8.63 -6.24 -2.83
C GLY A 300 -8.73 -5.20 -3.95
N CYS A 301 -7.73 -4.30 -4.03
CA CYS A 301 -7.54 -3.35 -5.12
C CYS A 301 -6.18 -3.57 -5.78
N GLY A 302 -6.08 -3.36 -7.10
CA GLY A 302 -4.83 -3.43 -7.86
C GLY A 302 -4.08 -4.75 -7.63
N THR A 303 -2.82 -4.66 -7.24
CA THR A 303 -1.94 -5.81 -6.95
C THR A 303 -2.53 -6.78 -5.91
N ALA A 304 -3.21 -6.27 -4.87
CA ALA A 304 -3.87 -7.12 -3.86
C ALA A 304 -5.04 -7.94 -4.47
N TYR A 305 -5.80 -7.34 -5.38
CA TYR A 305 -6.81 -8.07 -6.16
C TYR A 305 -6.19 -9.14 -7.06
N TYR A 306 -5.05 -8.84 -7.70
CA TYR A 306 -4.38 -9.85 -8.53
C TYR A 306 -3.74 -10.97 -7.69
N ALA A 307 -3.28 -10.67 -6.46
CA ALA A 307 -2.89 -11.71 -5.50
C ALA A 307 -4.07 -12.62 -5.12
N ALA A 308 -5.24 -12.02 -4.84
CA ALA A 308 -6.48 -12.76 -4.62
C ALA A 308 -6.83 -13.66 -5.81
N LYS A 309 -6.78 -13.10 -7.01
CA LYS A 309 -7.10 -13.83 -8.25
C LYS A 309 -6.11 -14.97 -8.52
N THR A 310 -4.82 -14.76 -8.27
CA THR A 310 -3.80 -15.82 -8.37
C THR A 310 -4.09 -16.95 -7.39
N ALA A 311 -4.36 -16.62 -6.14
CA ALA A 311 -4.70 -17.62 -5.12
C ALA A 311 -6.00 -18.35 -5.44
N ALA A 312 -7.01 -17.68 -6.01
CA ALA A 312 -8.27 -18.31 -6.39
C ALA A 312 -8.07 -19.46 -7.39
N TYR A 313 -7.32 -19.23 -8.47
CA TYR A 313 -7.01 -20.28 -9.45
C TYR A 313 -6.24 -21.46 -8.83
N LEU A 314 -5.39 -21.20 -7.83
CA LEU A 314 -4.67 -22.24 -7.12
C LEU A 314 -5.59 -23.00 -6.15
N PHE A 315 -6.52 -22.32 -5.48
CA PHE A 315 -7.48 -22.95 -4.54
C PHE A 315 -8.43 -23.91 -5.25
N GLU A 316 -8.89 -23.60 -6.45
CA GLU A 316 -9.78 -24.45 -7.23
C GLU A 316 -9.20 -25.85 -7.45
N GLN A 317 -7.86 -26.00 -7.42
CA GLN A 317 -7.20 -27.30 -7.57
C GLN A 317 -7.39 -28.24 -6.37
N PHE A 318 -7.63 -27.70 -5.15
CA PHE A 318 -7.75 -28.51 -3.93
C PHE A 318 -8.97 -28.18 -3.05
N LEU A 319 -9.78 -27.18 -3.43
CA LEU A 319 -11.04 -26.81 -2.75
C LEU A 319 -12.25 -26.88 -3.71
N PRO A 320 -12.56 -28.03 -4.33
CA PRO A 320 -13.59 -28.11 -5.37
C PRO A 320 -15.01 -27.89 -4.85
N ASP A 321 -15.23 -27.92 -3.52
CA ASP A 321 -16.51 -27.69 -2.86
C ASP A 321 -16.67 -26.29 -2.27
N VAL A 322 -15.78 -25.37 -2.61
CA VAL A 322 -15.78 -23.97 -2.18
C VAL A 322 -15.87 -23.05 -3.40
N THR A 323 -16.87 -22.20 -3.44
CA THR A 323 -16.90 -21.09 -4.42
C THR A 323 -15.89 -20.04 -4.03
N ILE A 324 -15.02 -19.63 -4.94
CA ILE A 324 -13.96 -18.66 -4.69
C ILE A 324 -14.19 -17.45 -5.58
N ASP A 325 -14.44 -16.29 -4.97
CA ASP A 325 -14.85 -15.06 -5.66
C ASP A 325 -13.88 -13.92 -5.38
N PRO A 326 -12.81 -13.75 -6.19
CA PRO A 326 -11.95 -12.58 -6.10
C PRO A 326 -12.65 -11.34 -6.66
N VAL A 327 -12.82 -10.30 -5.84
CA VAL A 327 -13.57 -9.10 -6.16
C VAL A 327 -12.73 -7.83 -6.02
N ILE A 328 -12.96 -6.88 -6.93
CA ILE A 328 -12.37 -5.54 -6.86
C ILE A 328 -13.17 -4.72 -5.83
N ALA A 329 -12.50 -4.23 -4.79
CA ALA A 329 -13.17 -3.55 -3.68
C ALA A 329 -13.92 -2.28 -4.12
N SER A 330 -13.34 -1.45 -4.99
CA SER A 330 -13.96 -0.23 -5.50
C SER A 330 -15.29 -0.45 -6.23
N GLU A 331 -15.50 -1.66 -6.78
CA GLU A 331 -16.74 -2.03 -7.45
C GLU A 331 -17.69 -2.78 -6.50
N TYR A 332 -17.13 -3.71 -5.71
CA TYR A 332 -17.94 -4.59 -4.86
C TYR A 332 -18.68 -3.81 -3.77
N ARG A 333 -18.09 -2.74 -3.22
CA ARG A 333 -18.70 -1.90 -2.18
C ARG A 333 -20.05 -1.28 -2.57
N TYR A 334 -20.31 -1.09 -3.87
CA TYR A 334 -21.55 -0.50 -4.39
C TYR A 334 -22.55 -1.58 -4.88
N ARG A 335 -22.16 -2.84 -4.87
CA ARG A 335 -23.01 -3.92 -5.31
C ARG A 335 -23.95 -4.37 -4.20
N HIS A 336 -25.18 -4.65 -4.54
CA HIS A 336 -26.13 -5.38 -3.67
C HIS A 336 -25.90 -6.89 -3.82
N ALA A 337 -24.66 -7.33 -3.53
CA ALA A 337 -24.30 -8.74 -3.66
C ALA A 337 -24.93 -9.56 -2.53
N TYR A 338 -25.57 -10.67 -2.88
CA TYR A 338 -25.98 -11.65 -1.90
C TYR A 338 -24.75 -12.41 -1.38
N ILE A 339 -24.61 -12.46 -0.07
CA ILE A 339 -23.57 -13.25 0.60
C ILE A 339 -24.22 -14.53 1.15
N PRO A 340 -23.89 -15.71 0.61
CA PRO A 340 -24.43 -16.98 1.09
C PRO A 340 -24.03 -17.28 2.54
N GLU A 341 -24.80 -18.13 3.21
CA GLU A 341 -24.39 -18.71 4.50
C GLU A 341 -23.06 -19.48 4.36
N ASN A 342 -22.29 -19.56 5.45
CA ASN A 342 -20.97 -20.19 5.47
C ASN A 342 -19.94 -19.51 4.52
N SER A 343 -20.11 -18.21 4.30
CA SER A 343 -19.13 -17.36 3.62
C SER A 343 -18.09 -16.82 4.61
N VAL A 344 -16.86 -16.65 4.13
CA VAL A 344 -15.78 -15.90 4.78
C VAL A 344 -15.23 -14.89 3.79
N ALA A 345 -15.01 -13.67 4.25
CA ALA A 345 -14.37 -12.63 3.43
C ALA A 345 -12.89 -12.48 3.80
N LEU A 346 -12.01 -12.64 2.81
CA LEU A 346 -10.59 -12.36 2.92
C LEU A 346 -10.33 -10.94 2.46
N ILE A 347 -9.82 -10.10 3.36
CA ILE A 347 -9.56 -8.69 3.12
C ILE A 347 -8.06 -8.51 2.92
N ILE A 348 -7.66 -8.20 1.69
CA ILE A 348 -6.25 -8.23 1.27
C ILE A 348 -5.76 -6.81 1.03
N SER A 349 -4.75 -6.39 1.77
CA SER A 349 -4.18 -5.04 1.64
C SER A 349 -2.71 -5.00 2.07
N GLN A 350 -1.85 -4.35 1.31
CA GLN A 350 -0.47 -4.12 1.71
C GLN A 350 -0.42 -3.08 2.84
N SER A 351 -1.02 -1.92 2.66
CA SER A 351 -1.02 -0.83 3.64
C SER A 351 -2.00 -1.03 4.79
N GLY A 352 -3.08 -1.82 4.56
CA GLY A 352 -4.19 -1.92 5.49
C GLY A 352 -5.00 -0.63 5.66
N GLU A 353 -4.81 0.34 4.74
CA GLU A 353 -5.44 1.67 4.79
C GLU A 353 -6.14 2.05 3.48
N THR A 354 -6.30 1.12 2.55
CA THR A 354 -6.96 1.38 1.26
C THR A 354 -8.44 1.66 1.48
N ALA A 355 -8.91 2.86 1.11
CA ALA A 355 -10.26 3.35 1.41
C ALA A 355 -11.37 2.40 0.91
N ASP A 356 -11.32 2.01 -0.37
CA ASP A 356 -12.31 1.08 -0.93
C ASP A 356 -12.31 -0.28 -0.25
N THR A 357 -11.13 -0.80 0.09
CA THR A 357 -11.00 -2.09 0.77
C THR A 357 -11.57 -2.03 2.19
N LEU A 358 -11.33 -0.93 2.91
CA LEU A 358 -11.88 -0.69 4.24
C LEU A 358 -13.41 -0.53 4.18
N ALA A 359 -13.93 0.27 3.26
CA ALA A 359 -15.37 0.44 3.09
C ALA A 359 -16.07 -0.90 2.76
N CYS A 360 -15.44 -1.71 1.91
CA CYS A 360 -15.93 -3.05 1.57
C CYS A 360 -15.94 -3.98 2.79
N LEU A 361 -14.86 -3.97 3.60
CA LEU A 361 -14.78 -4.70 4.87
C LEU A 361 -15.96 -4.34 5.78
N LEU A 362 -16.19 -3.05 6.02
CA LEU A 362 -17.25 -2.59 6.91
C LEU A 362 -18.64 -2.99 6.40
N ALA A 363 -18.88 -2.87 5.09
CA ALA A 363 -20.14 -3.28 4.46
C ALA A 363 -20.41 -4.80 4.57
N ILE A 364 -19.38 -5.62 4.39
CA ILE A 364 -19.47 -7.10 4.54
C ILE A 364 -19.69 -7.48 6.01
N LYS A 365 -18.94 -6.84 6.92
CA LYS A 365 -19.05 -7.07 8.37
C LYS A 365 -20.44 -6.70 8.91
N ALA A 366 -21.03 -5.60 8.40
CA ALA A 366 -22.40 -5.21 8.75
C ALA A 366 -23.47 -6.23 8.36
N GLN A 367 -23.19 -7.10 7.38
CA GLN A 367 -24.04 -8.22 6.99
C GLN A 367 -23.82 -9.50 7.85
N GLY A 368 -22.95 -9.43 8.87
CA GLY A 368 -22.65 -10.54 9.77
C GLY A 368 -21.68 -11.59 9.20
N THR A 369 -21.03 -11.31 8.08
CA THR A 369 -20.05 -12.22 7.46
C THR A 369 -18.70 -12.11 8.17
N LYS A 370 -18.10 -13.25 8.50
CA LYS A 370 -16.77 -13.35 9.12
C LYS A 370 -15.70 -12.79 8.18
N THR A 371 -14.83 -11.92 8.72
CA THR A 371 -13.80 -11.22 7.96
C THR A 371 -12.40 -11.57 8.45
N ILE A 372 -11.51 -11.91 7.51
CA ILE A 372 -10.12 -12.32 7.78
C ILE A 372 -9.16 -11.41 7.01
N GLY A 373 -8.27 -10.73 7.71
CA GLY A 373 -7.27 -9.84 7.10
C GLY A 373 -6.01 -10.57 6.63
N ILE A 374 -5.56 -10.25 5.41
CA ILE A 374 -4.23 -10.61 4.89
C ILE A 374 -3.49 -9.30 4.64
N VAL A 375 -2.78 -8.83 5.65
CA VAL A 375 -2.27 -7.45 5.70
C VAL A 375 -0.77 -7.42 5.97
N ASN A 376 -0.04 -6.48 5.36
CA ASN A 376 1.38 -6.32 5.64
C ASN A 376 1.66 -5.31 6.77
N ALA A 377 0.98 -4.16 6.78
CA ALA A 377 1.22 -3.11 7.78
C ALA A 377 0.59 -3.48 9.13
N ILE A 378 1.46 -3.67 10.12
CA ILE A 378 1.06 -3.99 11.50
C ILE A 378 0.32 -2.78 12.11
N GLY A 379 -0.77 -3.05 12.85
CA GLY A 379 -1.56 -2.01 13.51
C GLY A 379 -2.39 -1.12 12.58
N SER A 380 -2.47 -1.43 11.30
CA SER A 380 -3.29 -0.69 10.33
C SER A 380 -4.79 -0.82 10.60
N THR A 381 -5.58 0.07 10.02
CA THR A 381 -7.03 0.12 10.24
C THR A 381 -7.71 -1.20 9.88
N ILE A 382 -7.46 -1.74 8.68
CA ILE A 382 -8.02 -3.03 8.25
C ILE A 382 -7.62 -4.14 9.22
N ALA A 383 -6.35 -4.17 9.67
CA ALA A 383 -5.88 -5.20 10.60
C ALA A 383 -6.58 -5.16 11.96
N ARG A 384 -7.03 -3.99 12.42
CA ARG A 384 -7.79 -3.84 13.66
C ARG A 384 -9.29 -4.12 13.50
N GLU A 385 -9.84 -3.86 12.30
CA GLU A 385 -11.27 -3.97 12.03
C GLU A 385 -11.73 -5.40 11.69
N VAL A 386 -10.86 -6.24 11.16
CA VAL A 386 -11.21 -7.65 10.85
C VAL A 386 -11.41 -8.50 12.11
N ASP A 387 -12.16 -9.60 11.99
CA ASP A 387 -12.43 -10.52 13.11
C ASP A 387 -11.23 -11.43 13.45
N GLY A 388 -10.29 -11.53 12.54
CA GLY A 388 -9.04 -12.27 12.66
C GLY A 388 -8.18 -12.07 11.43
N GLY A 389 -6.95 -12.56 11.40
CA GLY A 389 -6.12 -12.39 10.21
C GLY A 389 -4.68 -12.82 10.39
N THR A 390 -3.89 -12.61 9.36
CA THR A 390 -2.45 -12.85 9.40
C THR A 390 -1.70 -11.68 8.78
N TYR A 391 -0.63 -11.28 9.44
CA TYR A 391 0.34 -10.38 8.82
C TYR A 391 1.25 -11.17 7.88
N VAL A 392 1.51 -10.59 6.70
CA VAL A 392 2.38 -11.25 5.71
C VAL A 392 3.86 -11.08 6.00
N HIS A 393 4.23 -10.17 6.91
CA HIS A 393 5.61 -9.91 7.35
C HIS A 393 6.61 -9.67 6.21
N ALA A 394 6.17 -9.06 5.11
CA ALA A 394 7.07 -8.71 4.00
C ALA A 394 8.03 -7.56 4.33
N GLY A 395 7.89 -6.94 5.51
CA GLY A 395 8.60 -5.73 5.90
C GLY A 395 8.08 -4.48 5.18
N PRO A 396 8.69 -3.31 5.42
CA PRO A 396 8.32 -2.07 4.74
C PRO A 396 8.51 -2.18 3.23
N GLU A 397 7.51 -1.75 2.46
CA GLU A 397 7.55 -1.65 1.01
C GLU A 397 7.34 -0.19 0.63
N ILE A 398 8.41 0.47 0.12
CA ILE A 398 8.52 1.92 -0.02
C ILE A 398 8.22 2.35 -1.46
N SER A 399 8.70 1.59 -2.45
CA SER A 399 8.39 1.88 -3.85
C SER A 399 6.88 1.85 -4.09
N VAL A 400 6.38 2.75 -4.95
CA VAL A 400 4.94 2.84 -5.23
C VAL A 400 4.41 1.55 -5.82
N ALA A 401 5.10 0.98 -6.79
CA ALA A 401 4.75 -0.32 -7.37
C ALA A 401 5.01 -1.43 -6.36
N SER A 402 4.00 -2.24 -6.07
CA SER A 402 4.08 -3.35 -5.12
C SER A 402 4.73 -4.58 -5.77
N THR A 403 5.64 -5.25 -5.05
CA THR A 403 6.38 -6.43 -5.53
C THR A 403 6.43 -7.53 -4.48
N LYS A 404 7.23 -7.37 -3.41
CA LYS A 404 7.39 -8.37 -2.35
C LYS A 404 6.11 -8.61 -1.57
N ALA A 405 5.27 -7.59 -1.41
CA ALA A 405 3.97 -7.74 -0.76
C ALA A 405 3.03 -8.64 -1.55
N PHE A 406 3.00 -8.55 -2.90
CA PHE A 406 2.23 -9.46 -3.76
C PHE A 406 2.60 -10.92 -3.50
N THR A 407 3.88 -11.26 -3.60
CA THR A 407 4.36 -12.63 -3.44
C THR A 407 4.07 -13.17 -2.05
N SER A 408 4.26 -12.33 -1.01
CA SER A 408 3.93 -12.67 0.38
C SER A 408 2.42 -12.82 0.60
N GLN A 409 1.58 -12.00 -0.04
CA GLN A 409 0.11 -12.13 0.00
C GLN A 409 -0.36 -13.44 -0.63
N VAL A 410 0.18 -13.80 -1.81
CA VAL A 410 -0.16 -15.08 -2.46
C VAL A 410 0.23 -16.26 -1.56
N ALA A 411 1.42 -16.23 -0.95
CA ALA A 411 1.86 -17.27 -0.04
C ALA A 411 0.97 -17.39 1.22
N ALA A 412 0.59 -16.25 1.82
CA ALA A 412 -0.31 -16.22 2.98
C ALA A 412 -1.72 -16.74 2.64
N LEU A 413 -2.24 -16.35 1.48
CA LEU A 413 -3.50 -16.86 0.95
C LEU A 413 -3.43 -18.38 0.73
N LEU A 414 -2.37 -18.89 0.10
CA LEU A 414 -2.18 -20.32 -0.10
C LEU A 414 -2.18 -21.09 1.24
N MET A 415 -1.47 -20.60 2.25
CA MET A 415 -1.48 -21.20 3.57
C MET A 415 -2.91 -21.24 4.16
N PHE A 416 -3.70 -20.16 3.97
CA PHE A 416 -5.09 -20.14 4.43
C PHE A 416 -5.96 -21.16 3.68
N GLY A 417 -5.84 -21.25 2.36
CA GLY A 417 -6.54 -22.26 1.55
C GLY A 417 -6.17 -23.68 1.94
N LEU A 418 -4.90 -23.96 2.19
CA LEU A 418 -4.41 -25.25 2.68
C LEU A 418 -4.97 -25.58 4.06
N THR A 419 -5.05 -24.60 4.98
CA THR A 419 -5.67 -24.79 6.31
C THR A 419 -7.16 -25.20 6.19
N ILE A 420 -7.90 -24.60 5.25
CA ILE A 420 -9.29 -25.00 4.95
C ILE A 420 -9.33 -26.42 4.39
N ALA A 421 -8.45 -26.74 3.44
CA ALA A 421 -8.40 -28.05 2.79
C ALA A 421 -8.10 -29.18 3.81
N GLU A 422 -7.15 -28.96 4.70
CA GLU A 422 -6.84 -29.88 5.80
C GLU A 422 -8.07 -30.09 6.70
N ALA A 423 -8.73 -29.00 7.13
CA ALA A 423 -9.93 -29.08 7.97
C ALA A 423 -11.09 -29.81 7.29
N LYS A 424 -11.23 -29.69 5.97
CA LYS A 424 -12.23 -30.41 5.15
C LYS A 424 -11.86 -31.86 4.90
N GLY A 425 -10.64 -32.30 5.27
CA GLY A 425 -10.18 -33.67 5.09
C GLY A 425 -9.71 -33.99 3.67
N VAL A 426 -9.25 -32.96 2.92
CA VAL A 426 -8.57 -33.21 1.64
C VAL A 426 -7.34 -34.08 1.90
N SER A 427 -7.14 -35.07 1.01
CA SER A 427 -6.05 -36.04 1.18
C SER A 427 -4.68 -35.34 1.28
N PRO A 428 -3.85 -35.66 2.27
CA PRO A 428 -2.47 -35.16 2.38
C PRO A 428 -1.68 -35.35 1.08
N ARG A 429 -1.91 -36.44 0.35
CA ARG A 429 -1.27 -36.70 -0.94
C ARG A 429 -1.52 -35.58 -1.98
N ALA A 430 -2.69 -34.94 -1.92
CA ALA A 430 -3.01 -33.82 -2.82
C ALA A 430 -2.37 -32.50 -2.35
N LEU A 431 -2.18 -32.30 -1.05
CA LEU A 431 -1.67 -31.06 -0.47
C LEU A 431 -0.15 -31.02 -0.36
N THR A 432 0.52 -32.17 -0.11
CA THR A 432 1.97 -32.26 0.03
C THR A 432 2.74 -31.57 -1.09
N PRO A 433 2.44 -31.75 -2.38
CA PRO A 433 3.20 -31.08 -3.44
C PRO A 433 3.16 -29.55 -3.35
N VAL A 434 2.01 -28.97 -3.01
CA VAL A 434 1.86 -27.50 -2.86
C VAL A 434 2.64 -27.01 -1.64
N ILE A 435 2.58 -27.75 -0.52
CA ILE A 435 3.27 -27.40 0.72
C ILE A 435 4.78 -27.47 0.52
N ASP A 436 5.28 -28.49 -0.19
CA ASP A 436 6.70 -28.68 -0.48
C ASP A 436 7.25 -27.57 -1.39
N GLU A 437 6.52 -27.20 -2.45
CA GLU A 437 6.90 -26.08 -3.30
C GLU A 437 6.86 -24.76 -2.51
N LEU A 438 5.82 -24.54 -1.69
CA LEU A 438 5.71 -23.33 -0.87
C LEU A 438 6.87 -23.21 0.12
N ALA A 439 7.26 -24.30 0.77
CA ALA A 439 8.38 -24.34 1.71
C ALA A 439 9.74 -24.02 1.05
N LYS A 440 9.92 -24.43 -0.21
CA LYS A 440 11.16 -24.20 -1.00
C LYS A 440 11.12 -22.89 -1.79
N LEU A 441 9.98 -22.21 -1.83
CA LEU A 441 9.77 -21.03 -2.69
C LEU A 441 10.81 -19.91 -2.43
N PRO A 442 11.23 -19.59 -1.18
CA PRO A 442 12.25 -18.57 -0.94
C PRO A 442 13.59 -18.89 -1.63
N GLU A 443 14.05 -20.14 -1.55
CA GLU A 443 15.31 -20.57 -2.18
C GLU A 443 15.23 -20.53 -3.71
N GLU A 444 14.09 -20.95 -4.25
CA GLU A 444 13.88 -21.00 -5.70
C GLU A 444 13.81 -19.57 -6.28
N ILE A 445 13.13 -18.64 -5.59
CA ILE A 445 13.12 -17.23 -5.97
C ILE A 445 14.54 -16.64 -5.96
N ALA A 446 15.35 -16.92 -4.94
CA ALA A 446 16.72 -16.43 -4.86
C ALA A 446 17.57 -16.88 -6.07
N LYS A 447 17.44 -18.14 -6.48
CA LYS A 447 18.13 -18.68 -7.67
C LYS A 447 17.70 -17.97 -8.96
N ILE A 448 16.39 -17.81 -9.15
CA ILE A 448 15.84 -17.22 -10.38
C ILE A 448 16.20 -15.75 -10.47
N LEU A 449 16.03 -14.96 -9.41
CA LEU A 449 16.40 -13.54 -9.42
C LEU A 449 17.88 -13.35 -9.76
N LYS A 450 18.76 -14.16 -9.15
CA LYS A 450 20.20 -14.11 -9.42
C LYS A 450 20.55 -14.50 -10.87
N ALA A 451 19.89 -15.51 -11.42
CA ALA A 451 20.17 -16.00 -12.77
C ALA A 451 19.63 -15.07 -13.85
N SER A 452 18.42 -14.51 -13.66
CA SER A 452 17.69 -13.83 -14.74
C SER A 452 17.90 -12.31 -14.76
N ASN A 453 18.38 -11.68 -13.69
CA ASN A 453 18.42 -10.21 -13.59
C ASN A 453 19.21 -9.56 -14.73
N GLN A 454 20.43 -10.05 -15.04
CA GLN A 454 21.29 -9.47 -16.08
C GLN A 454 20.74 -9.74 -17.49
N GLU A 455 20.19 -10.92 -17.73
CA GLU A 455 19.56 -11.28 -19.01
C GLU A 455 18.36 -10.37 -19.30
N ILE A 456 17.50 -10.19 -18.30
CA ILE A 456 16.31 -9.34 -18.43
C ILE A 456 16.69 -7.87 -18.56
N GLU A 457 17.76 -7.40 -17.92
CA GLU A 457 18.26 -6.04 -18.12
C GLU A 457 18.65 -5.78 -19.58
N GLN A 458 19.34 -6.73 -20.22
CA GLN A 458 19.71 -6.60 -21.62
C GLN A 458 18.50 -6.66 -22.54
N LEU A 459 17.56 -7.57 -22.25
CA LEU A 459 16.31 -7.70 -22.98
C LEU A 459 15.48 -6.43 -22.92
N ALA A 460 15.29 -5.87 -21.74
CA ALA A 460 14.47 -4.68 -21.49
C ALA A 460 14.88 -3.48 -22.34
N LYS A 461 16.18 -3.30 -22.60
CA LYS A 461 16.70 -2.22 -23.46
C LYS A 461 16.14 -2.26 -24.88
N LYS A 462 15.81 -3.45 -25.41
CA LYS A 462 15.24 -3.62 -26.75
C LYS A 462 13.78 -3.14 -26.80
N PHE A 463 13.05 -3.28 -25.70
CA PHE A 463 11.63 -2.98 -25.63
C PHE A 463 11.30 -1.62 -24.98
N ALA A 464 12.30 -0.88 -24.52
CA ALA A 464 12.11 0.44 -23.91
C ALA A 464 11.56 1.52 -24.87
N SER A 465 11.69 1.34 -26.18
CA SER A 465 11.19 2.28 -27.18
C SER A 465 9.71 2.09 -27.54
N TYR A 466 9.09 0.99 -27.12
CA TYR A 466 7.68 0.72 -27.39
C TYR A 466 6.78 1.54 -26.45
N ASP A 467 5.57 1.83 -26.94
CA ASP A 467 4.54 2.52 -26.15
C ASP A 467 3.35 1.62 -25.77
N HIS A 468 3.26 0.42 -26.37
CA HIS A 468 2.17 -0.52 -26.16
C HIS A 468 2.69 -1.94 -25.93
N ALA A 469 2.01 -2.66 -25.02
CA ALA A 469 2.32 -4.06 -24.72
C ALA A 469 1.05 -4.87 -24.42
N ILE A 470 1.07 -6.15 -24.81
CA ILE A 470 0.03 -7.11 -24.42
C ILE A 470 0.68 -8.24 -23.63
N TYR A 471 0.12 -8.53 -22.46
CA TYR A 471 0.51 -9.68 -21.65
C TYR A 471 -0.47 -10.82 -21.83
N LEU A 472 0.04 -12.02 -22.05
CA LEU A 472 -0.78 -13.21 -22.32
C LEU A 472 -0.48 -14.33 -21.32
N GLY A 473 -1.54 -14.88 -20.74
CA GLY A 473 -1.46 -16.03 -19.85
C GLY A 473 -2.66 -16.95 -20.00
N ARG A 474 -2.52 -18.20 -19.57
CA ARG A 474 -3.65 -19.14 -19.46
C ARG A 474 -3.70 -19.70 -18.06
N ASP A 475 -4.93 -19.97 -17.59
CA ASP A 475 -5.18 -20.56 -16.27
C ASP A 475 -4.46 -19.75 -15.17
N THR A 476 -3.69 -20.36 -14.28
CA THR A 476 -2.92 -19.74 -13.22
C THR A 476 -1.95 -18.65 -13.69
N ASN A 477 -1.54 -18.65 -14.97
CA ASN A 477 -0.68 -17.64 -15.56
C ASN A 477 -1.45 -16.37 -16.01
N PHE A 478 -2.78 -16.40 -16.12
CA PHE A 478 -3.54 -15.21 -16.49
C PHE A 478 -3.52 -14.11 -15.40
N PRO A 479 -3.76 -14.41 -14.12
CA PRO A 479 -3.56 -13.41 -13.05
C PRO A 479 -2.14 -12.83 -13.00
N ILE A 480 -1.13 -13.64 -13.32
CA ILE A 480 0.27 -13.21 -13.41
C ILE A 480 0.50 -12.26 -14.61
N ALA A 481 -0.17 -12.51 -15.72
CA ALA A 481 -0.18 -11.58 -16.86
C ALA A 481 -0.78 -10.23 -16.48
N LEU A 482 -1.89 -10.22 -15.73
CA LEU A 482 -2.51 -9.00 -15.22
C LEU A 482 -1.55 -8.20 -14.33
N GLU A 483 -0.88 -8.87 -13.39
CA GLU A 483 0.09 -8.24 -12.50
C GLU A 483 1.32 -7.72 -13.26
N GLY A 484 1.84 -8.49 -14.22
CA GLY A 484 2.95 -8.07 -15.07
C GLY A 484 2.64 -6.82 -15.90
N ALA A 485 1.47 -6.79 -16.53
CA ALA A 485 0.99 -5.64 -17.28
C ALA A 485 0.81 -4.41 -16.37
N LEU A 486 0.28 -4.59 -15.16
CA LEU A 486 0.16 -3.52 -14.17
C LEU A 486 1.54 -2.95 -13.80
N LYS A 487 2.53 -3.80 -13.48
CA LYS A 487 3.89 -3.35 -13.13
C LYS A 487 4.54 -2.57 -14.27
N LEU A 488 4.44 -3.07 -15.51
CA LEU A 488 5.00 -2.35 -16.66
C LEU A 488 4.32 -0.99 -16.85
N LYS A 489 3.00 -0.93 -16.82
CA LYS A 489 2.20 0.30 -16.95
C LYS A 489 2.56 1.34 -15.89
N GLU A 490 2.65 0.95 -14.62
CA GLU A 490 2.86 1.86 -13.49
C GLU A 490 4.18 2.62 -13.58
N ILE A 491 5.26 1.94 -13.97
CA ILE A 491 6.61 2.50 -13.86
C ILE A 491 7.25 2.89 -15.19
N SER A 492 6.84 2.26 -16.31
CA SER A 492 7.37 2.57 -17.64
C SER A 492 6.50 3.52 -18.45
N TYR A 493 5.21 3.66 -18.06
CA TYR A 493 4.16 4.40 -18.78
C TYR A 493 3.82 3.81 -20.16
N ILE A 494 4.25 2.59 -20.43
CA ILE A 494 3.80 1.81 -21.58
C ILE A 494 2.35 1.41 -21.33
N ASP A 495 1.47 1.61 -22.31
CA ASP A 495 0.08 1.11 -22.23
C ASP A 495 0.07 -0.41 -22.35
N ALA A 496 0.21 -1.07 -21.20
CA ALA A 496 0.26 -2.52 -21.09
C ALA A 496 -1.08 -3.08 -20.61
N ASN A 497 -1.65 -4.02 -21.37
CA ASN A 497 -2.90 -4.68 -21.02
C ASN A 497 -2.71 -6.21 -21.03
N ALA A 498 -3.51 -6.93 -20.25
CA ALA A 498 -3.39 -8.39 -20.19
C ALA A 498 -4.69 -9.08 -20.54
N TYR A 499 -4.57 -10.20 -21.25
CA TYR A 499 -5.70 -11.03 -21.66
C TYR A 499 -5.43 -12.51 -21.41
N PRO A 500 -6.46 -13.32 -21.15
CA PRO A 500 -6.33 -14.75 -21.33
C PRO A 500 -5.95 -15.03 -22.77
N THR A 501 -4.94 -15.87 -23.02
CA THR A 501 -4.46 -16.13 -24.40
C THR A 501 -5.58 -16.59 -25.33
N GLY A 502 -6.62 -17.26 -24.78
CA GLY A 502 -7.80 -17.67 -25.56
C GLY A 502 -8.66 -16.52 -26.04
N GLU A 503 -8.74 -15.43 -25.25
CA GLU A 503 -9.54 -14.24 -25.54
C GLU A 503 -8.90 -13.30 -26.56
N LEU A 504 -7.64 -13.55 -26.94
CA LEU A 504 -6.94 -12.76 -27.96
C LEU A 504 -7.78 -12.66 -29.24
N LYS A 505 -8.43 -13.75 -29.65
CA LYS A 505 -9.24 -13.86 -30.88
C LYS A 505 -10.52 -13.04 -30.84
N HIS A 506 -10.99 -12.67 -29.64
CA HIS A 506 -12.27 -12.00 -29.43
C HIS A 506 -12.18 -10.48 -29.36
N GLY A 507 -11.13 -9.92 -29.98
CA GLY A 507 -10.95 -8.47 -30.11
C GLY A 507 -9.47 -8.04 -30.07
N PRO A 508 -8.71 -8.34 -29.00
CA PRO A 508 -7.35 -7.80 -28.81
C PRO A 508 -6.37 -8.09 -29.96
N ILE A 509 -6.56 -9.18 -30.69
CA ILE A 509 -5.74 -9.55 -31.85
C ILE A 509 -5.73 -8.49 -32.96
N ALA A 510 -6.75 -7.64 -33.00
CA ALA A 510 -6.82 -6.53 -33.93
C ALA A 510 -5.80 -5.42 -33.67
N LEU A 511 -5.20 -5.40 -32.47
CA LEU A 511 -4.19 -4.42 -32.07
C LEU A 511 -2.77 -4.83 -32.45
N ILE A 512 -2.55 -6.09 -32.85
CA ILE A 512 -1.21 -6.63 -33.12
C ILE A 512 -0.65 -6.03 -34.41
N ASP A 513 0.42 -5.26 -34.24
CA ASP A 513 1.23 -4.69 -35.32
C ASP A 513 2.67 -4.44 -34.77
N ASP A 514 3.52 -3.78 -35.55
CA ASP A 514 4.91 -3.47 -35.22
C ASP A 514 5.11 -2.45 -34.08
N ARG A 515 4.02 -1.86 -33.53
CA ARG A 515 4.05 -0.92 -32.39
C ARG A 515 3.82 -1.63 -31.06
N PHE A 516 3.38 -2.89 -31.08
CA PHE A 516 3.10 -3.69 -29.92
C PHE A 516 4.18 -4.77 -29.73
N PHE A 517 4.45 -5.11 -28.48
CA PHE A 517 5.09 -6.37 -28.13
C PHE A 517 4.25 -7.16 -27.16
N GLU A 518 4.36 -8.47 -27.25
CA GLU A 518 3.62 -9.40 -26.40
C GLU A 518 4.57 -10.11 -25.43
N VAL A 519 4.19 -10.13 -24.15
CA VAL A 519 4.85 -10.93 -23.11
C VAL A 519 3.98 -12.13 -22.79
N VAL A 520 4.48 -13.32 -23.03
CA VAL A 520 3.72 -14.57 -22.87
C VAL A 520 4.31 -15.42 -21.76
N MET A 521 3.50 -15.76 -20.74
CA MET A 521 3.85 -16.77 -19.74
C MET A 521 3.47 -18.15 -20.29
N LEU A 522 4.49 -18.90 -20.69
CA LEU A 522 4.36 -20.22 -21.31
C LEU A 522 4.88 -21.31 -20.37
N GLN A 523 3.97 -21.95 -19.64
CA GLN A 523 4.30 -23.02 -18.70
C GLN A 523 4.17 -24.40 -19.35
N SER A 524 5.04 -25.32 -18.94
CA SER A 524 4.91 -26.76 -19.26
C SER A 524 3.60 -27.33 -18.70
N GLY A 525 3.03 -28.31 -19.38
CA GLY A 525 1.81 -28.98 -18.91
C GLY A 525 0.71 -29.07 -19.97
N PHE A 526 -0.52 -29.34 -19.51
CA PHE A 526 -1.65 -29.68 -20.40
C PHE A 526 -2.12 -28.51 -21.31
N LEU A 527 -1.80 -27.26 -20.94
CA LEU A 527 -2.17 -26.07 -21.72
C LEU A 527 -1.05 -25.60 -22.67
N TYR A 528 0.10 -26.26 -22.69
CA TYR A 528 1.26 -25.85 -23.49
C TYR A 528 0.91 -25.65 -24.97
N GLU A 529 0.38 -26.69 -25.63
CA GLU A 529 0.01 -26.64 -27.05
C GLU A 529 -1.04 -25.56 -27.36
N LYS A 530 -1.97 -25.32 -26.42
CA LYS A 530 -2.97 -24.26 -26.56
C LYS A 530 -2.36 -22.86 -26.47
N SER A 531 -1.31 -22.71 -25.67
CA SER A 531 -0.57 -21.44 -25.55
C SER A 531 0.32 -21.21 -26.77
N ILE A 532 0.98 -22.24 -27.27
CA ILE A 532 1.76 -22.20 -28.54
C ILE A 532 0.88 -21.74 -29.70
N SER A 533 -0.33 -22.28 -29.84
CA SER A 533 -1.27 -21.84 -30.89
C SER A 533 -1.56 -20.33 -30.81
N GLY A 534 -1.73 -19.78 -29.61
CA GLY A 534 -1.93 -18.34 -29.42
C GLY A 534 -0.70 -17.52 -29.82
N ILE A 535 0.51 -17.99 -29.49
CA ILE A 535 1.77 -17.36 -29.90
C ILE A 535 1.90 -17.34 -31.43
N GLN A 536 1.60 -18.46 -32.08
CA GLN A 536 1.66 -18.56 -33.55
C GLN A 536 0.67 -17.58 -34.23
N GLU A 537 -0.48 -17.33 -33.62
CA GLU A 537 -1.45 -16.35 -34.14
C GLU A 537 -0.93 -14.91 -34.05
N VAL A 538 -0.17 -14.58 -33.01
CA VAL A 538 0.53 -13.29 -32.86
C VAL A 538 1.61 -13.16 -33.93
N LEU A 539 2.50 -14.16 -34.05
CA LEU A 539 3.60 -14.19 -35.02
C LEU A 539 3.09 -14.09 -36.45
N ALA A 540 1.98 -14.74 -36.80
CA ALA A 540 1.37 -14.67 -38.12
C ALA A 540 0.91 -13.25 -38.54
N ARG A 541 0.85 -12.31 -37.57
CA ARG A 541 0.48 -10.90 -37.78
C ARG A 541 1.66 -9.94 -37.62
N GLY A 542 2.86 -10.48 -37.50
CA GLY A 542 4.08 -9.68 -37.34
C GLY A 542 4.28 -9.11 -35.94
N GLY A 543 3.59 -9.66 -34.92
CA GLY A 543 3.77 -9.25 -33.52
C GLY A 543 5.16 -9.62 -32.98
N HIS A 544 5.66 -8.82 -32.05
CA HIS A 544 6.93 -9.01 -31.35
C HIS A 544 6.74 -9.76 -30.05
N VAL A 545 7.31 -10.95 -29.92
CA VAL A 545 6.99 -11.85 -28.80
C VAL A 545 8.19 -12.08 -27.88
N VAL A 546 7.98 -11.86 -26.58
CA VAL A 546 8.86 -12.27 -25.49
C VAL A 546 8.19 -13.41 -24.72
N ILE A 547 8.88 -14.53 -24.54
CA ILE A 547 8.36 -15.68 -23.81
C ILE A 547 9.09 -15.85 -22.47
N PHE A 548 8.35 -15.94 -21.38
CA PHE A 548 8.82 -16.42 -20.08
C PHE A 548 8.34 -17.87 -19.90
N THR A 549 9.27 -18.80 -19.69
CA THR A 549 8.97 -20.23 -19.73
C THR A 549 9.83 -21.07 -18.77
N ASP A 550 9.38 -22.29 -18.45
CA ASP A 550 10.11 -23.30 -17.69
C ASP A 550 10.71 -24.41 -18.57
N ILE A 551 10.49 -24.35 -19.90
CA ILE A 551 10.95 -25.36 -20.86
C ILE A 551 11.66 -24.73 -22.07
N ASP A 552 12.31 -25.56 -22.89
CA ASP A 552 12.87 -25.12 -24.16
C ASP A 552 11.76 -24.86 -25.17
N VAL A 553 11.87 -23.75 -25.91
CA VAL A 553 10.91 -23.32 -26.93
C VAL A 553 11.64 -23.06 -28.22
N ASP A 554 11.19 -23.71 -29.31
CA ASP A 554 11.69 -23.52 -30.68
C ASP A 554 10.62 -22.81 -31.51
N LEU A 555 10.56 -21.48 -31.35
CA LEU A 555 9.68 -20.57 -32.10
C LEU A 555 10.48 -19.34 -32.55
N PRO A 556 10.16 -18.76 -33.71
CA PRO A 556 10.82 -17.55 -34.21
C PRO A 556 10.33 -16.29 -33.49
N VAL A 557 10.61 -16.18 -32.19
CA VAL A 557 10.23 -15.07 -31.32
C VAL A 557 11.42 -14.14 -31.05
N ASP A 558 11.15 -12.92 -30.57
CA ASP A 558 12.19 -11.92 -30.32
C ASP A 558 13.08 -12.29 -29.15
N ALA A 559 12.52 -12.98 -28.14
CA ALA A 559 13.28 -13.47 -26.99
C ALA A 559 12.55 -14.59 -26.23
N VAL A 560 13.35 -15.47 -25.62
CA VAL A 560 12.89 -16.49 -24.67
C VAL A 560 13.74 -16.38 -23.41
N VAL A 561 13.12 -16.12 -22.27
CA VAL A 561 13.75 -16.18 -20.95
C VAL A 561 13.29 -17.44 -20.26
N ARG A 562 14.19 -18.38 -20.08
CA ARG A 562 13.89 -19.68 -19.47
C ARG A 562 14.35 -19.74 -18.02
N ILE A 563 13.43 -20.04 -17.12
CA ILE A 563 13.77 -20.43 -15.74
C ILE A 563 14.01 -21.94 -15.64
N LYS A 564 15.00 -22.34 -14.84
CA LYS A 564 15.24 -23.75 -14.51
C LYS A 564 14.63 -24.04 -13.16
N THR A 565 13.52 -24.76 -13.15
CA THR A 565 12.78 -25.10 -11.92
C THR A 565 12.14 -26.48 -12.04
N ASP A 566 12.02 -27.14 -10.89
CA ASP A 566 11.25 -28.39 -10.75
C ASP A 566 9.80 -28.12 -10.28
N PHE A 567 9.46 -26.88 -10.00
CA PHE A 567 8.11 -26.47 -9.59
C PHE A 567 7.11 -26.69 -10.74
N LYS A 568 5.91 -27.09 -10.36
CA LYS A 568 4.79 -27.29 -11.30
C LYS A 568 3.57 -26.45 -10.94
N ILE A 569 3.30 -26.31 -9.65
CA ILE A 569 2.10 -25.66 -9.13
C ILE A 569 2.36 -24.16 -8.96
N LEU A 570 3.49 -23.81 -8.35
CA LEU A 570 3.82 -22.41 -8.04
C LEU A 570 4.72 -21.74 -9.09
N THR A 571 4.95 -22.38 -10.24
CA THR A 571 5.69 -21.80 -11.38
C THR A 571 5.14 -20.41 -11.80
N PRO A 572 3.82 -20.14 -11.79
CA PRO A 572 3.29 -18.81 -12.09
C PRO A 572 3.87 -17.69 -11.20
N ILE A 573 4.11 -17.97 -9.92
CA ILE A 573 4.74 -17.01 -8.99
C ILE A 573 6.16 -16.70 -9.44
N LEU A 574 6.89 -17.70 -9.95
CA LEU A 574 8.25 -17.54 -10.47
C LEU A 574 8.29 -16.69 -11.75
N PHE A 575 7.29 -16.83 -12.63
CA PHE A 575 7.18 -15.96 -13.81
C PHE A 575 6.90 -14.50 -13.43
N ASN A 576 6.21 -14.25 -12.32
CA ASN A 576 5.99 -12.88 -11.86
C ASN A 576 7.29 -12.16 -11.48
N LEU A 577 8.33 -12.87 -11.04
CA LEU A 577 9.64 -12.28 -10.80
C LEU A 577 10.25 -11.72 -12.10
N LEU A 578 10.09 -12.46 -13.20
CA LEU A 578 10.56 -12.01 -14.51
C LEU A 578 9.78 -10.79 -14.98
N ASN A 579 8.46 -10.77 -14.76
CA ASN A 579 7.62 -9.60 -15.04
C ASN A 579 8.08 -8.36 -14.25
N GLN A 580 8.37 -8.51 -12.95
CA GLN A 580 8.83 -7.43 -12.08
C GLN A 580 10.20 -6.89 -12.51
N LEU A 581 11.17 -7.78 -12.79
CA LEU A 581 12.48 -7.40 -13.29
C LEU A 581 12.39 -6.73 -14.68
N PHE A 582 11.56 -7.26 -15.57
CA PHE A 582 11.36 -6.70 -16.91
C PHE A 582 10.77 -5.30 -16.85
N ALA A 583 9.70 -5.12 -16.08
CA ALA A 583 9.09 -3.80 -15.87
C ALA A 583 10.09 -2.79 -15.28
N TYR A 584 10.86 -3.21 -14.26
CA TYR A 584 11.89 -2.38 -13.64
C TYR A 584 12.95 -1.94 -14.66
N HIS A 585 13.55 -2.87 -15.38
CA HIS A 585 14.63 -2.56 -16.32
C HIS A 585 14.16 -1.78 -17.54
N VAL A 586 12.94 -2.02 -18.04
CA VAL A 586 12.32 -1.19 -19.10
C VAL A 586 12.16 0.24 -18.61
N ALA A 587 11.64 0.44 -17.41
CA ALA A 587 11.43 1.78 -16.86
C ALA A 587 12.75 2.53 -16.60
N VAL A 588 13.79 1.84 -16.12
CA VAL A 588 15.14 2.40 -15.95
C VAL A 588 15.74 2.77 -17.33
N ALA A 589 15.59 1.93 -18.34
CA ALA A 589 16.07 2.22 -19.69
C ALA A 589 15.35 3.43 -20.33
N LYS A 590 14.08 3.66 -19.98
CA LYS A 590 13.33 4.89 -20.35
C LYS A 590 13.72 6.13 -19.53
N GLY A 591 14.58 5.99 -18.50
CA GLY A 591 14.98 7.08 -17.60
C GLY A 591 13.91 7.52 -16.60
N ASN A 592 12.92 6.67 -16.32
CA ASN A 592 11.82 6.96 -15.42
C ASN A 592 12.23 6.82 -13.94
N ASN A 593 11.53 7.54 -13.05
CA ASN A 593 11.63 7.32 -11.62
C ASN A 593 10.80 6.10 -11.22
N VAL A 594 11.46 4.98 -10.97
CA VAL A 594 10.80 3.69 -10.68
C VAL A 594 10.26 3.58 -9.25
N ASP A 595 10.83 4.35 -8.30
CA ASP A 595 10.38 4.34 -6.90
C ASP A 595 9.13 5.20 -6.71
N GLN A 596 9.06 6.32 -7.46
CA GLN A 596 8.00 7.32 -7.37
C GLN A 596 7.52 7.70 -8.79
N PRO A 597 6.78 6.81 -9.47
CA PRO A 597 6.24 7.10 -10.79
C PRO A 597 5.18 8.20 -10.73
N ARG A 598 5.10 9.01 -11.81
CA ARG A 598 4.15 10.12 -11.87
C ARG A 598 2.69 9.65 -11.68
N ASN A 599 1.86 10.49 -11.08
CA ASN A 599 0.42 10.30 -10.92
C ASN A 599 0.00 9.06 -10.11
N LEU A 600 0.93 8.44 -9.37
CA LEU A 600 0.63 7.29 -8.52
C LEU A 600 1.02 7.55 -7.06
N ALA A 601 0.27 6.98 -6.15
CA ALA A 601 0.57 6.96 -4.72
C ALA A 601 0.67 5.52 -4.23
N LYS A 602 1.52 5.26 -3.23
CA LYS A 602 1.72 3.90 -2.67
C LYS A 602 0.43 3.29 -2.10
N SER A 603 -0.45 4.10 -1.55
CA SER A 603 -1.73 3.65 -1.00
C SER A 603 -2.79 4.74 -1.21
N VAL A 604 -3.98 4.33 -1.64
CA VAL A 604 -5.12 5.22 -1.87
C VAL A 604 -6.02 5.16 -0.63
N THR A 605 -5.99 6.21 0.19
CA THR A 605 -6.75 6.29 1.47
C THR A 605 -7.93 7.24 1.40
N VAL A 606 -8.20 7.79 0.25
CA VAL A 606 -9.34 8.67 -0.04
C VAL A 606 -10.03 8.19 -1.31
N GLU A 607 -11.30 8.47 -1.44
CA GLU A 607 -12.07 8.27 -2.68
C GLU A 607 -11.79 9.33 -3.73
#